data_531fff739e2748d689525bde7a528755
#
_entry.id   531fff739e2748d689525bde7a528755
#
_cell.length_a   1.000
_cell.length_b   1.000
_cell.length_c   1.000
_cell.angle_alpha   90.00
_cell.angle_beta   90.00
_cell.angle_gamma   90.00
#
_symmetry.space_group_name_H-M   'P 1'
#
loop_
_entity.id
_entity.type
_entity.pdbx_description
1 polymer ?
#
loop_
_entity_poly.entity_id
_entity_poly.type
_entity_poly.pdbx_seq_one_letter_code
_entity_poly.pdbx_strand_id
1 'polypeptide(L)'
;MTYNEVLTAARGQMGPCKACPVCDGRACRNTVPGPGAKGVGDVAIRNYSAWQNVRVNMDTICESGEPDTTLEMFGHSYRIPVFAGPVGAMQLHYGTKYTDLEYNDILVPACHDAGILAFTGDGTNPAVMVLSLIHISE
;
A
#
# COMPACT_ATOMS: atom_id res chain seq x y z
N MET A 1 19.87 0.42 1.20
CA MET A 1 19.17 -0.90 1.32
C MET A 1 18.54 -1.20 -0.02
N THR A 2 18.86 -2.32 -0.62
CA THR A 2 18.29 -2.75 -1.88
C THR A 2 16.93 -3.45 -1.67
N TYR A 3 16.13 -3.53 -2.71
CA TYR A 3 14.85 -4.24 -2.67
C TYR A 3 14.98 -5.70 -2.18
N ASN A 4 16.01 -6.40 -2.64
CA ASN A 4 16.27 -7.78 -2.22
C ASN A 4 16.66 -7.91 -0.75
N GLU A 5 17.39 -6.95 -0.20
CA GLU A 5 17.72 -6.90 1.24
C GLU A 5 16.46 -6.69 2.08
N VAL A 6 15.54 -5.81 1.63
CA VAL A 6 14.24 -5.61 2.30
C VAL A 6 13.43 -6.90 2.32
N LEU A 7 13.29 -7.56 1.18
CA LEU A 7 12.56 -8.83 1.08
C LEU A 7 13.18 -9.92 1.96
N THR A 8 14.51 -10.00 1.99
CA THR A 8 15.22 -10.98 2.81
C THR A 8 15.01 -10.73 4.30
N ALA A 9 15.05 -9.47 4.73
CA ALA A 9 14.76 -9.10 6.10
C ALA A 9 13.31 -9.35 6.52
N ALA A 10 12.36 -9.22 5.58
CA ALA A 10 10.93 -9.44 5.83
C ALA A 10 10.54 -10.93 5.91
N ARG A 11 11.30 -11.82 5.26
CA ARG A 11 10.98 -13.25 5.23
C ARG A 11 11.01 -13.85 6.62
N GLY A 12 9.94 -14.61 6.94
CA GLY A 12 9.76 -15.24 8.24
C GLY A 12 9.24 -14.31 9.35
N GLN A 13 9.15 -12.99 9.09
CA GLN A 13 8.62 -12.02 10.04
C GLN A 13 7.19 -11.55 9.69
N MET A 14 6.75 -11.81 8.47
CA MET A 14 5.50 -11.31 7.90
C MET A 14 4.31 -12.28 8.07
N GLY A 15 4.30 -13.11 9.10
CA GLY A 15 3.22 -14.10 9.31
C GLY A 15 3.04 -14.99 8.08
N PRO A 16 1.81 -15.12 7.54
CA PRO A 16 1.56 -15.95 6.37
C PRO A 16 2.12 -15.41 5.06
N CYS A 17 2.51 -14.15 4.99
CA CYS A 17 3.11 -13.55 3.81
C CYS A 17 4.49 -14.14 3.50
N LYS A 18 4.74 -14.49 2.24
CA LYS A 18 6.00 -15.11 1.80
C LYS A 18 7.08 -14.12 1.38
N ALA A 19 6.80 -12.81 1.43
CA ALA A 19 7.70 -11.75 0.94
C ALA A 19 8.28 -12.07 -0.45
N CYS A 20 7.39 -12.32 -1.40
CA CYS A 20 7.77 -12.70 -2.77
C CYS A 20 8.42 -11.53 -3.52
N PRO A 21 9.37 -11.77 -4.43
CA PRO A 21 9.96 -10.74 -5.28
C PRO A 21 8.93 -10.04 -6.18
N VAL A 22 7.92 -10.78 -6.61
CA VAL A 22 6.75 -10.29 -7.32
C VAL A 22 5.51 -10.76 -6.56
N CYS A 23 4.72 -9.82 -6.09
CA CYS A 23 3.48 -10.11 -5.36
C CYS A 23 2.34 -10.35 -6.36
N ASP A 24 2.27 -11.58 -6.91
CA ASP A 24 1.26 -11.99 -7.89
C ASP A 24 0.07 -12.75 -7.27
N GLY A 25 0.05 -12.89 -5.94
CA GLY A 25 -1.02 -13.56 -5.18
C GLY A 25 -0.99 -15.09 -5.23
N ARG A 26 -0.08 -15.74 -5.96
CA ARG A 26 -0.07 -17.19 -6.11
C ARG A 26 0.46 -17.92 -4.88
N ALA A 27 1.57 -17.45 -4.32
CA ALA A 27 2.25 -18.12 -3.21
C ALA A 27 1.43 -18.13 -1.91
N CYS A 28 0.58 -17.11 -1.70
CA CYS A 28 -0.28 -16.97 -0.52
C CYS A 28 -1.75 -17.25 -0.80
N ARG A 29 -2.08 -17.81 -1.95
CA ARG A 29 -3.45 -18.17 -2.31
C ARG A 29 -4.11 -18.99 -1.20
N ASN A 30 -5.28 -18.53 -0.72
CA ASN A 30 -6.06 -19.11 0.37
C ASN A 30 -5.35 -19.17 1.74
N THR A 31 -4.17 -18.59 1.90
CA THR A 31 -3.44 -18.59 3.18
C THR A 31 -3.44 -17.24 3.88
N VAL A 32 -3.52 -16.15 3.12
CA VAL A 32 -3.65 -14.80 3.66
C VAL A 32 -5.13 -14.41 3.58
N PRO A 33 -5.82 -14.30 4.72
CA PRO A 33 -7.19 -13.78 4.72
C PRO A 33 -7.15 -12.29 4.37
N GLY A 34 -8.11 -11.84 3.61
CA GLY A 34 -8.24 -10.44 3.24
C GLY A 34 -9.36 -10.25 2.23
N PRO A 35 -9.76 -9.02 1.93
CA PRO A 35 -10.71 -8.74 0.88
C PRO A 35 -10.23 -9.36 -0.43
N GLY A 36 -10.98 -10.30 -0.98
CA GLY A 36 -10.65 -10.97 -2.20
C GLY A 36 -9.76 -12.22 -2.08
N ALA A 37 -9.27 -12.56 -0.88
CA ALA A 37 -8.58 -13.83 -0.63
C ALA A 37 -9.53 -14.97 -0.25
N LYS A 38 -10.79 -14.67 0.05
CA LYS A 38 -11.83 -15.66 0.35
C LYS A 38 -12.41 -16.30 -0.92
N GLY A 39 -13.03 -17.44 -0.76
CA GLY A 39 -13.62 -18.20 -1.87
C GLY A 39 -12.55 -18.97 -2.64
N VAL A 40 -12.52 -18.82 -3.94
CA VAL A 40 -11.54 -19.50 -4.81
C VAL A 40 -10.11 -18.97 -4.67
N GLY A 41 -9.92 -17.82 -3.98
CA GLY A 41 -8.62 -17.23 -3.70
C GLY A 41 -7.87 -16.73 -4.94
N ASP A 42 -8.56 -16.32 -5.97
CA ASP A 42 -7.95 -15.86 -7.22
C ASP A 42 -7.98 -14.34 -7.42
N VAL A 43 -8.64 -13.59 -6.52
CA VAL A 43 -8.81 -12.14 -6.70
C VAL A 43 -7.46 -11.42 -6.68
N ALA A 44 -6.54 -11.78 -5.79
CA ALA A 44 -5.20 -11.20 -5.76
C ALA A 44 -4.43 -11.49 -7.07
N ILE A 45 -4.58 -12.70 -7.62
CA ILE A 45 -4.00 -13.09 -8.91
C ILE A 45 -4.61 -12.24 -10.05
N ARG A 46 -5.91 -12.05 -10.03
CA ARG A 46 -6.63 -11.24 -11.04
C ARG A 46 -6.23 -9.77 -10.94
N ASN A 47 -6.09 -9.23 -9.74
CA ASN A 47 -5.61 -7.87 -9.52
C ASN A 47 -4.21 -7.67 -10.13
N TYR A 48 -3.30 -8.58 -9.88
CA TYR A 48 -1.97 -8.54 -10.51
C TYR A 48 -2.06 -8.59 -12.04
N SER A 49 -2.86 -9.50 -12.59
CA SER A 49 -3.02 -9.66 -14.03
C SER A 49 -3.71 -8.45 -14.68
N ALA A 50 -4.61 -7.77 -13.97
CA ALA A 50 -5.29 -6.59 -14.47
C ALA A 50 -4.33 -5.42 -14.75
N TRP A 51 -3.30 -5.26 -13.92
CA TRP A 51 -2.27 -4.25 -14.15
C TRP A 51 -1.52 -4.43 -15.48
N GLN A 52 -1.39 -5.66 -15.96
CA GLN A 52 -0.72 -5.96 -17.24
C GLN A 52 -1.53 -5.49 -18.45
N ASN A 53 -2.79 -5.14 -18.27
CA ASN A 53 -3.64 -4.57 -19.31
C ASN A 53 -3.54 -3.05 -19.39
N VAL A 54 -2.96 -2.41 -18.38
CA VAL A 54 -2.69 -0.96 -18.41
C VAL A 54 -1.52 -0.70 -19.35
N ARG A 55 -1.70 0.26 -20.24
CA ARG A 55 -0.69 0.65 -21.21
C ARG A 55 -0.38 2.14 -21.05
N VAL A 56 0.89 2.47 -21.16
CA VAL A 56 1.33 3.85 -21.22
C VAL A 56 1.07 4.38 -22.61
N ASN A 57 0.39 5.52 -22.72
CA ASN A 57 0.33 6.27 -23.98
C ASN A 57 1.71 6.89 -24.21
N MET A 58 2.27 6.63 -25.37
CA MET A 58 3.58 7.19 -25.76
C MET A 58 3.37 8.19 -26.89
N ASP A 59 3.65 9.46 -26.60
CA ASP A 59 3.74 10.51 -27.59
C ASP A 59 5.20 10.71 -27.97
N THR A 60 5.54 10.38 -29.22
CA THR A 60 6.93 10.48 -29.71
C THR A 60 7.31 11.91 -30.06
N ILE A 61 6.30 12.74 -30.35
CA ILE A 61 6.48 14.16 -30.69
C ILE A 61 5.64 14.97 -29.69
N CYS A 62 6.29 15.54 -28.71
CA CYS A 62 5.67 16.41 -27.73
C CYS A 62 6.62 17.59 -27.42
N GLU A 63 6.07 18.67 -26.94
CA GLU A 63 6.87 19.76 -26.40
C GLU A 63 7.59 19.26 -25.13
N SER A 64 8.90 19.51 -25.04
CA SER A 64 9.66 19.21 -23.84
C SER A 64 9.35 20.22 -22.75
N GLY A 65 9.01 19.76 -21.57
CA GLY A 65 8.72 20.56 -20.39
C GLY A 65 8.94 19.76 -19.11
N GLU A 66 8.94 20.46 -17.99
CA GLU A 66 8.92 19.80 -16.68
C GLU A 66 7.58 19.08 -16.49
N PRO A 67 7.57 17.78 -16.19
CA PRO A 67 6.33 17.07 -15.97
C PRO A 67 5.67 17.55 -14.67
N ASP A 68 4.40 17.92 -14.74
CA ASP A 68 3.58 18.16 -13.56
C ASP A 68 2.94 16.84 -13.12
N THR A 69 3.31 16.39 -11.92
CA THR A 69 2.79 15.17 -11.31
C THR A 69 1.86 15.46 -10.14
N THR A 70 1.51 16.73 -9.91
CA THR A 70 0.63 17.10 -8.80
C THR A 70 -0.77 16.50 -8.95
N LEU A 71 -1.36 16.13 -7.82
CA LEU A 71 -2.72 15.62 -7.73
C LEU A 71 -3.51 16.45 -6.74
N GLU A 72 -4.59 17.08 -7.20
CA GLU A 72 -5.58 17.71 -6.33
C GLU A 72 -6.65 16.70 -5.94
N MET A 73 -6.77 16.38 -4.65
CA MET A 73 -7.78 15.45 -4.14
C MET A 73 -8.20 15.83 -2.72
N PHE A 74 -9.50 15.78 -2.44
CA PHE A 74 -10.08 16.08 -1.12
C PHE A 74 -9.74 17.50 -0.58
N GLY A 75 -9.48 18.46 -1.47
CA GLY A 75 -9.10 19.81 -1.11
C GLY A 75 -7.62 20.00 -0.74
N HIS A 76 -6.79 18.97 -0.95
CA HIS A 76 -5.36 18.98 -0.72
C HIS A 76 -4.58 18.73 -2.00
N SER A 77 -3.35 19.27 -2.08
CA SER A 77 -2.42 19.07 -3.18
C SER A 77 -1.36 18.03 -2.78
N TYR A 78 -1.16 17.04 -3.61
CA TYR A 78 -0.17 15.98 -3.44
C TYR A 78 0.90 16.06 -4.54
N ARG A 79 2.13 15.69 -4.21
CA ARG A 79 3.26 15.81 -5.14
C ARG A 79 3.19 14.86 -6.34
N ILE A 80 2.57 13.69 -6.14
CA ILE A 80 2.41 12.65 -7.16
C ILE A 80 1.08 11.91 -6.96
N PRO A 81 0.48 11.36 -8.03
CA PRO A 81 -0.77 10.62 -7.95
C PRO A 81 -0.56 9.18 -7.43
N VAL A 82 0.14 9.05 -6.32
CA VAL A 82 0.40 7.78 -5.63
C VAL A 82 -0.02 7.94 -4.18
N PHE A 83 -0.60 6.92 -3.62
CA PHE A 83 -1.02 6.91 -2.21
C PHE A 83 -0.78 5.54 -1.59
N ALA A 84 -0.59 5.53 -0.29
CA ALA A 84 -0.52 4.29 0.48
C ALA A 84 -1.93 3.74 0.66
N GLY A 85 -2.17 2.53 0.18
CA GLY A 85 -3.44 1.84 0.34
C GLY A 85 -3.70 1.43 1.79
N PRO A 86 -4.98 1.27 2.19
CA PRO A 86 -5.35 0.89 3.55
C PRO A 86 -4.84 -0.50 3.90
N VAL A 87 -4.18 -0.62 5.05
CA VAL A 87 -3.72 -1.89 5.62
C VAL A 87 -4.20 -1.96 7.07
N GLY A 88 -4.94 -3.01 7.39
CA GLY A 88 -5.42 -3.29 8.75
C GLY A 88 -5.14 -4.73 9.16
N ALA A 89 -5.46 -5.06 10.40
CA ALA A 89 -5.24 -6.37 11.01
C ALA A 89 -3.77 -6.83 10.88
N MET A 90 -2.85 -5.92 11.19
CA MET A 90 -1.40 -6.12 11.02
C MET A 90 -0.91 -7.41 11.68
N GLN A 91 -1.30 -7.64 12.94
CA GLN A 91 -0.85 -8.81 13.69
C GLN A 91 -1.41 -10.13 13.14
N LEU A 92 -2.58 -10.08 12.52
CA LEU A 92 -3.19 -11.26 11.90
C LEU A 92 -2.51 -11.65 10.58
N HIS A 93 -2.10 -10.66 9.78
CA HIS A 93 -1.66 -10.89 8.40
C HIS A 93 -0.15 -10.77 8.20
N TYR A 94 0.50 -9.90 8.99
CA TYR A 94 1.87 -9.48 8.72
C TYR A 94 2.84 -9.74 9.89
N GLY A 95 2.42 -10.50 10.89
CA GLY A 95 3.24 -10.85 12.06
C GLY A 95 3.02 -9.89 13.22
N THR A 96 3.70 -10.17 14.34
CA THR A 96 3.42 -9.52 15.63
C THR A 96 4.29 -8.31 15.93
N LYS A 97 5.10 -7.86 14.96
CA LYS A 97 6.07 -6.78 15.16
C LYS A 97 5.39 -5.42 15.40
N TYR A 98 4.28 -5.16 14.71
CA TYR A 98 3.52 -3.92 14.80
C TYR A 98 2.05 -4.20 15.06
N THR A 99 1.44 -3.40 15.92
CA THR A 99 -0.01 -3.26 16.01
C THR A 99 -0.50 -2.35 14.86
N ASP A 100 -1.81 -2.31 14.62
CA ASP A 100 -2.40 -1.39 13.65
C ASP A 100 -2.09 0.08 13.99
N LEU A 101 -2.07 0.41 15.28
CA LEU A 101 -1.78 1.77 15.73
C LEU A 101 -0.33 2.16 15.44
N GLU A 102 0.64 1.34 15.88
CA GLU A 102 2.07 1.59 15.64
C GLU A 102 2.41 1.65 14.14
N TYR A 103 1.76 0.82 13.33
CA TYR A 103 1.93 0.87 11.88
C TYR A 103 1.47 2.21 11.29
N ASN A 104 0.30 2.68 11.67
CA ASN A 104 -0.24 3.94 11.18
C ASN A 104 0.50 5.16 11.73
N ASP A 105 1.02 5.10 12.97
CA ASP A 105 1.90 6.12 13.55
C ASP A 105 3.18 6.35 12.72
N ILE A 106 3.63 5.32 12.01
CA ILE A 106 4.78 5.41 11.11
C ILE A 106 4.34 5.81 9.70
N LEU A 107 3.29 5.17 9.19
CA LEU A 107 2.87 5.32 7.79
C LEU A 107 2.37 6.73 7.49
N VAL A 108 1.49 7.27 8.33
CA VAL A 108 0.80 8.54 8.04
C VAL A 108 1.79 9.71 8.00
N PRO A 109 2.67 9.91 9.00
CA PRO A 109 3.69 10.96 8.92
C PRO A 109 4.67 10.77 7.75
N ALA A 110 5.08 9.54 7.47
CA ALA A 110 5.98 9.26 6.36
C ALA A 110 5.36 9.62 5.00
N CYS A 111 4.07 9.36 4.81
CA CYS A 111 3.35 9.74 3.59
C CYS A 111 3.18 11.26 3.50
N HIS A 112 2.86 11.93 4.61
CA HIS A 112 2.80 13.38 4.68
C HIS A 112 4.14 14.01 4.25
N ASP A 113 5.25 13.58 4.84
CA ASP A 113 6.59 14.07 4.51
C ASP A 113 6.99 13.80 3.05
N ALA A 114 6.50 12.69 2.49
CA ALA A 114 6.67 12.37 1.08
C ALA A 114 5.75 13.17 0.14
N GLY A 115 4.76 13.88 0.68
CA GLY A 115 3.76 14.62 -0.09
C GLY A 115 2.78 13.71 -0.83
N ILE A 116 2.43 12.57 -0.25
CA ILE A 116 1.45 11.61 -0.78
C ILE A 116 0.35 11.33 0.24
N LEU A 117 -0.80 10.88 -0.25
CA LEU A 117 -1.93 10.52 0.61
C LEU A 117 -1.72 9.14 1.24
N ALA A 118 -2.05 9.00 2.52
CA ALA A 118 -2.18 7.71 3.21
C ALA A 118 -3.63 7.39 3.52
N PHE A 119 -4.03 6.14 3.28
CA PHE A 119 -5.29 5.60 3.78
C PHE A 119 -5.00 4.66 4.95
N THR A 120 -5.63 4.91 6.09
CA THR A 120 -5.57 3.99 7.23
C THR A 120 -6.50 2.80 7.00
N GLY A 121 -6.13 1.64 7.52
CA GLY A 121 -7.00 0.46 7.45
C GLY A 121 -8.20 0.52 8.38
N ASP A 122 -9.12 -0.41 8.19
CA ASP A 122 -10.34 -0.61 8.97
C ASP A 122 -10.10 -1.50 10.22
N GLY A 123 -8.98 -1.28 10.91
CA GLY A 123 -8.63 -2.03 12.11
C GLY A 123 -9.69 -1.92 13.21
N THR A 124 -9.64 -2.84 14.16
CA THR A 124 -10.62 -2.89 15.28
C THR A 124 -10.37 -1.82 16.34
N ASN A 125 -9.23 -1.14 16.29
CA ASN A 125 -8.88 -0.11 17.26
C ASN A 125 -9.31 1.28 16.74
N PRO A 126 -10.31 1.94 17.38
CA PRO A 126 -10.79 3.25 16.95
C PRO A 126 -9.73 4.36 17.05
N ALA A 127 -8.65 4.17 17.84
CA ALA A 127 -7.56 5.11 17.93
C ALA A 127 -6.84 5.33 16.58
N VAL A 128 -6.88 4.36 15.66
CA VAL A 128 -6.36 4.50 14.29
C VAL A 128 -7.08 5.64 13.54
N MET A 129 -8.39 5.79 13.78
CA MET A 129 -9.17 6.87 13.16
C MET A 129 -8.75 8.27 13.65
N VAL A 130 -8.34 8.37 14.92
CA VAL A 130 -7.89 9.63 15.50
C VAL A 130 -6.59 10.09 14.84
N LEU A 131 -5.67 9.18 14.57
CA LEU A 131 -4.42 9.48 13.88
C LEU A 131 -4.65 10.04 12.48
N SER A 132 -5.57 9.46 11.73
CA SER A 132 -5.89 9.95 10.38
C SER A 132 -6.50 11.35 10.39
N LEU A 133 -7.25 11.72 11.43
CA LEU A 133 -7.86 13.04 11.56
C LEU A 133 -6.83 14.12 11.95
N ILE A 134 -5.82 13.79 12.74
CA ILE A 134 -4.81 14.75 13.19
C ILE A 134 -3.94 15.22 12.02
N HIS A 135 -3.68 14.37 11.04
CA HIS A 135 -2.82 14.69 9.90
C HIS A 135 -3.55 15.25 8.67
N ILE A 136 -4.88 15.27 8.68
CA ILE A 136 -5.70 15.94 7.65
C ILE A 136 -6.00 17.41 7.99
N SER A 137 -5.80 17.80 9.24
CA SER A 137 -6.21 19.12 9.77
C SER A 137 -5.11 20.17 9.83
N GLU A 138 -3.92 19.89 9.33
CA GLU A 138 -2.85 20.86 9.12
C GLU A 138 -2.67 21.08 7.60
#